data_21877bf73ba47755fa1f5a084d90ca18
#
_entry.id   21877bf73ba47755fa1f5a084d90ca18
#
_cell.length_a   1.000
_cell.length_b   1.000
_cell.length_c   1.000
_cell.angle_alpha   90.00
_cell.angle_beta   90.00
_cell.angle_gamma   90.00
#
_symmetry.space_group_name_H-M   'P 1'
#
loop_
_entity.id
_entity.type
_entity.pdbx_description
1 polymer ?
#
loop_
_entity_poly.entity_id
_entity_poly.type
_entity_poly.pdbx_seq_one_letter_code
_entity_poly.pdbx_strand_id
1 'polypeptide(L)'
;MMDINERGWSLAKSVDRVWVFIGLVLAAVAVLDATQLAPSVQFALDAILSTAPYMLLAIFTIGFLKATGAENLVTTAFQGNEVRMIVVASLVGGLSPFCSCEIIPFIAALLAVGTPLSAVMALWLASPIMDPAIFIITSGELGWSFAIAKTVAAVGLGLSGGLIIHWAIKAGYFSDVLLNQPAKACCGCDTSGPYDGKPVWNFWSEGTRVQTFWSEAQSNGLFLLKWLALAYLFESLMVRYIPAEAIAGVVGGTGLQPLIISAFVGAPAYLNGYAAPAIVSGLMEQGMVAGAALTFMIAGGVTSIPAMTAVFALVKKSVFTAYICLGISGAIVSGLLYNAYLVLI
;
A
#
# COMPACT_ATOMS: atom_id res chain seq x y z
N MET A 1 -3.29 -33.51 35.49
CA MET A 1 -3.32 -33.99 34.10
C MET A 1 -4.09 -32.96 33.30
N MET A 2 -3.41 -31.98 32.77
CA MET A 2 -4.03 -30.98 31.89
C MET A 2 -4.22 -31.59 30.50
N ASP A 3 -5.44 -31.56 30.04
CA ASP A 3 -5.92 -32.21 28.83
C ASP A 3 -5.16 -31.77 27.59
N ILE A 4 -4.63 -32.70 26.81
CA ILE A 4 -3.90 -32.46 25.54
C ILE A 4 -4.79 -31.68 24.56
N ASN A 5 -6.10 -31.80 24.70
CA ASN A 5 -7.11 -31.12 23.88
C ASN A 5 -7.17 -29.60 24.14
N GLU A 6 -7.00 -29.14 25.39
CA GLU A 6 -6.99 -27.70 25.71
C GLU A 6 -5.70 -27.01 25.24
N ARG A 7 -4.56 -27.73 25.23
CA ARG A 7 -3.31 -27.18 24.65
C ARG A 7 -3.38 -27.05 23.12
N GLY A 8 -4.04 -27.95 22.43
CA GLY A 8 -4.26 -27.88 20.99
C GLY A 8 -5.15 -26.68 20.61
N TRP A 9 -6.19 -26.41 21.40
CA TRP A 9 -7.10 -25.27 21.16
C TRP A 9 -6.48 -23.91 21.51
N SER A 10 -5.61 -23.84 22.50
CA SER A 10 -4.90 -22.61 22.87
C SER A 10 -3.81 -22.26 21.85
N LEU A 11 -3.11 -23.26 21.31
CA LEU A 11 -2.15 -23.08 20.20
C LEU A 11 -2.84 -22.67 18.90
N ALA A 12 -3.99 -23.23 18.57
CA ALA A 12 -4.77 -22.85 17.39
C ALA A 12 -5.32 -21.41 17.47
N LYS A 13 -5.58 -20.89 18.68
CA LYS A 13 -5.96 -19.47 18.89
C LYS A 13 -4.79 -18.49 18.79
N SER A 14 -3.56 -18.94 18.94
CA SER A 14 -2.35 -18.09 18.86
C SER A 14 -1.75 -18.03 17.44
N VAL A 15 -2.16 -18.91 16.54
CA VAL A 15 -1.66 -18.88 15.15
C VAL A 15 -2.43 -17.83 14.36
N ASP A 16 -1.70 -16.84 13.85
CA ASP A 16 -2.28 -15.81 13.00
C ASP A 16 -2.92 -16.44 11.74
N ARG A 17 -4.18 -16.10 11.48
CA ARG A 17 -4.97 -16.64 10.38
C ARG A 17 -4.27 -16.53 9.02
N VAL A 18 -3.40 -15.53 8.86
CA VAL A 18 -2.64 -15.33 7.63
C VAL A 18 -1.63 -16.47 7.41
N TRP A 19 -0.92 -16.91 8.44
CA TRP A 19 0.00 -18.06 8.33
C TRP A 19 -0.72 -19.37 8.05
N VAL A 20 -1.90 -19.55 8.62
CA VAL A 20 -2.75 -20.72 8.30
C VAL A 20 -3.18 -20.68 6.84
N PHE A 21 -3.56 -19.51 6.35
CA PHE A 21 -3.96 -19.33 4.95
C PHE A 21 -2.80 -19.57 3.97
N ILE A 22 -1.59 -19.08 4.28
CA ILE A 22 -0.37 -19.37 3.51
C ILE A 22 -0.15 -20.88 3.46
N GLY A 23 -0.24 -21.57 4.61
CA GLY A 23 -0.11 -23.03 4.70
C GLY A 23 -1.16 -23.77 3.85
N LEU A 24 -2.42 -23.30 3.85
CA LEU A 24 -3.49 -23.88 3.01
C LEU A 24 -3.22 -23.68 1.51
N VAL A 25 -2.77 -22.49 1.10
CA VAL A 25 -2.42 -22.22 -0.30
C VAL A 25 -1.25 -23.12 -0.73
N LEU A 26 -0.20 -23.25 0.08
CA LEU A 26 0.93 -24.15 -0.21
C LEU A 26 0.49 -25.61 -0.26
N ALA A 27 -0.40 -26.05 0.62
CA ALA A 27 -0.96 -27.41 0.60
C ALA A 27 -1.80 -27.63 -0.67
N ALA A 28 -2.60 -26.64 -1.08
CA ALA A 28 -3.36 -26.73 -2.32
C ALA A 28 -2.44 -26.84 -3.55
N VAL A 29 -1.37 -26.05 -3.61
CA VAL A 29 -0.36 -26.14 -4.67
C VAL A 29 0.33 -27.50 -4.66
N ALA A 30 0.69 -28.01 -3.48
CA ALA A 30 1.32 -29.33 -3.36
C ALA A 30 0.43 -30.49 -3.85
N VAL A 31 -0.91 -30.37 -3.71
CA VAL A 31 -1.88 -31.37 -4.15
C VAL A 31 -2.21 -31.23 -5.64
N LEU A 32 -2.35 -29.99 -6.16
CA LEU A 32 -2.77 -29.71 -7.51
C LEU A 32 -1.61 -29.72 -8.52
N ASP A 33 -0.46 -29.21 -8.11
CA ASP A 33 0.75 -29.11 -8.93
C ASP A 33 2.01 -29.18 -8.03
N ALA A 34 2.38 -30.39 -7.61
CA ALA A 34 3.52 -30.60 -6.72
C ALA A 34 4.85 -30.07 -7.30
N THR A 35 4.96 -29.98 -8.63
CA THR A 35 6.18 -29.52 -9.30
C THR A 35 6.37 -28.01 -9.13
N GLN A 36 5.28 -27.27 -8.91
CA GLN A 36 5.29 -25.81 -8.74
C GLN A 36 5.55 -25.37 -7.29
N LEU A 37 5.46 -26.29 -6.31
CA LEU A 37 5.62 -25.91 -4.90
C LEU A 37 7.00 -25.29 -4.61
N ALA A 38 8.08 -25.98 -5.01
CA ALA A 38 9.44 -25.50 -4.78
C ALA A 38 9.75 -24.18 -5.55
N PRO A 39 9.42 -24.04 -6.83
CA PRO A 39 9.56 -22.76 -7.54
C PRO A 39 8.77 -21.61 -6.89
N SER A 40 7.54 -21.84 -6.45
CA SER A 40 6.72 -20.78 -5.82
C SER A 40 7.29 -20.33 -4.47
N VAL A 41 7.77 -21.25 -3.65
CA VAL A 41 8.42 -20.92 -2.38
C VAL A 41 9.74 -20.19 -2.63
N GLN A 42 10.53 -20.64 -3.59
CA GLN A 42 11.79 -20.00 -3.93
C GLN A 42 11.56 -18.57 -4.47
N PHE A 43 10.60 -18.38 -5.37
CA PHE A 43 10.21 -17.05 -5.86
C PHE A 43 9.85 -16.12 -4.71
N ALA A 44 8.99 -16.57 -3.79
CA ALA A 44 8.57 -15.75 -2.65
C ALA A 44 9.74 -15.40 -1.71
N LEU A 45 10.66 -16.34 -1.48
CA LEU A 45 11.87 -16.10 -0.67
C LEU A 45 12.82 -15.10 -1.34
N ASP A 46 13.09 -15.27 -2.63
CA ASP A 46 13.97 -14.39 -3.40
C ASP A 46 13.39 -12.95 -3.46
N ALA A 47 12.06 -12.84 -3.66
CA ALA A 47 11.36 -11.56 -3.63
C ALA A 47 11.42 -10.89 -2.24
N ILE A 48 11.24 -11.64 -1.13
CA ILE A 48 11.39 -11.12 0.23
C ILE A 48 12.82 -10.66 0.47
N LEU A 49 13.82 -11.44 0.07
CA LEU A 49 15.23 -11.11 0.27
C LEU A 49 15.64 -9.86 -0.53
N SER A 50 15.16 -9.72 -1.76
CA SER A 50 15.42 -8.54 -2.60
C SER A 50 14.80 -7.26 -2.04
N THR A 51 13.62 -7.36 -1.40
CA THR A 51 12.93 -6.22 -0.79
C THR A 51 13.32 -5.97 0.66
N ALA A 52 13.98 -6.93 1.32
CA ALA A 52 14.36 -6.85 2.73
C ALA A 52 15.13 -5.57 3.12
N PRO A 53 16.10 -5.05 2.35
CA PRO A 53 16.80 -3.82 2.72
C PRO A 53 15.87 -2.61 2.84
N TYR A 54 14.92 -2.47 1.91
CA TYR A 54 13.95 -1.38 1.90
C TYR A 54 12.93 -1.54 3.05
N MET A 55 12.49 -2.76 3.28
CA MET A 55 11.59 -3.11 4.37
C MET A 55 12.22 -2.81 5.74
N LEU A 56 13.47 -3.19 5.95
CA LEU A 56 14.21 -2.90 7.18
C LEU A 56 14.38 -1.38 7.38
N LEU A 57 14.69 -0.64 6.32
CA LEU A 57 14.79 0.81 6.39
C LEU A 57 13.47 1.44 6.85
N ALA A 58 12.34 1.02 6.28
CA ALA A 58 11.03 1.52 6.66
C ALA A 58 10.66 1.15 8.12
N ILE A 59 10.86 -0.10 8.52
CA ILE A 59 10.60 -0.58 9.88
C ILE A 59 11.40 0.22 10.91
N PHE A 60 12.70 0.40 10.67
CA PHE A 60 13.56 1.16 11.58
C PHE A 60 13.20 2.65 11.59
N THR A 61 12.79 3.21 10.46
CA THR A 61 12.32 4.60 10.40
C THR A 61 11.05 4.79 11.24
N ILE A 62 10.07 3.90 11.13
CA ILE A 62 8.84 3.94 11.94
C ILE A 62 9.17 3.78 13.44
N GLY A 63 9.99 2.78 13.78
CA GLY A 63 10.45 2.57 15.17
C GLY A 63 11.18 3.79 15.72
N PHE A 64 12.04 4.41 14.92
CA PHE A 64 12.78 5.62 15.27
C PHE A 64 11.85 6.82 15.49
N LEU A 65 10.90 7.07 14.59
CA LEU A 65 9.93 8.16 14.74
C LEU A 65 9.10 8.01 16.00
N LYS A 66 8.67 6.80 16.33
CA LYS A 66 7.92 6.52 17.56
C LYS A 66 8.79 6.66 18.81
N ALA A 67 9.99 6.09 18.82
CA ALA A 67 10.89 6.15 19.96
C ALA A 67 11.38 7.58 20.27
N THR A 68 11.61 8.39 19.24
CA THR A 68 11.96 9.81 19.41
C THR A 68 10.80 10.67 19.87
N GLY A 69 9.54 10.27 19.68
CA GLY A 69 8.37 11.11 19.82
C GLY A 69 8.19 12.13 18.70
N ALA A 70 8.87 11.93 17.56
CA ALA A 70 8.77 12.80 16.39
C ALA A 70 7.39 12.71 15.70
N GLU A 71 6.52 11.77 16.10
CA GLU A 71 5.10 11.74 15.69
C GLU A 71 4.42 13.09 15.95
N ASN A 72 4.79 13.77 17.03
CA ASN A 72 4.25 15.10 17.37
C ASN A 72 4.67 16.18 16.35
N LEU A 73 5.82 16.06 15.70
CA LEU A 73 6.21 16.96 14.59
C LEU A 73 5.36 16.73 13.35
N VAL A 74 5.06 15.47 13.06
CA VAL A 74 4.17 15.11 11.94
C VAL A 74 2.78 15.66 12.21
N THR A 75 2.24 15.49 13.44
CA THR A 75 0.94 16.07 13.79
C THR A 75 0.92 17.60 13.70
N THR A 76 2.02 18.26 14.05
CA THR A 76 2.16 19.71 13.91
C THR A 76 2.22 20.15 12.44
N ALA A 77 2.89 19.37 11.58
CA ALA A 77 2.92 19.61 10.13
C ALA A 77 1.53 19.41 9.47
N PHE A 78 0.70 18.57 10.08
CA PHE A 78 -0.69 18.33 9.68
C PHE A 78 -1.70 19.19 10.47
N GLN A 79 -1.28 20.32 11.08
CA GLN A 79 -2.14 21.33 11.68
C GLN A 79 -2.28 22.54 10.76
N GLY A 80 -3.47 23.13 10.69
CA GLY A 80 -3.72 24.36 9.96
C GLY A 80 -4.69 24.20 8.79
N ASN A 81 -4.34 24.75 7.64
CA ASN A 81 -5.22 24.71 6.46
C ASN A 81 -5.24 23.29 5.85
N GLU A 82 -6.41 22.67 5.83
CA GLU A 82 -6.63 21.29 5.37
C GLU A 82 -6.22 21.10 3.89
N VAL A 83 -6.43 22.10 3.03
CA VAL A 83 -5.99 22.04 1.62
C VAL A 83 -4.46 21.99 1.51
N ARG A 84 -3.76 22.76 2.35
CA ARG A 84 -2.30 22.71 2.39
C ARG A 84 -1.81 21.33 2.85
N MET A 85 -2.48 20.73 3.83
CA MET A 85 -2.18 19.37 4.27
C MET A 85 -2.37 18.34 3.17
N ILE A 86 -3.45 18.44 2.38
CA ILE A 86 -3.69 17.58 1.21
C ILE A 86 -2.55 17.70 0.20
N VAL A 87 -2.12 18.91 -0.13
CA VAL A 87 -1.02 19.15 -1.08
C VAL A 87 0.28 18.52 -0.57
N VAL A 88 0.65 18.80 0.68
CA VAL A 88 1.87 18.24 1.29
C VAL A 88 1.79 16.72 1.35
N ALA A 89 0.66 16.17 1.78
CA ALA A 89 0.43 14.72 1.86
C ALA A 89 0.56 14.05 0.49
N SER A 90 0.02 14.65 -0.57
CA SER A 90 0.12 14.12 -1.94
C SER A 90 1.55 14.11 -2.47
N LEU A 91 2.30 15.20 -2.22
CA LEU A 91 3.70 15.30 -2.63
C LEU A 91 4.58 14.32 -1.83
N VAL A 92 4.42 14.29 -0.52
CA VAL A 92 5.16 13.34 0.34
C VAL A 92 4.80 11.91 -0.02
N GLY A 93 3.51 11.59 -0.23
CA GLY A 93 3.06 10.27 -0.64
C GLY A 93 3.66 9.83 -1.96
N GLY A 94 3.59 10.68 -2.99
CA GLY A 94 4.10 10.37 -4.33
C GLY A 94 5.62 10.30 -4.47
N LEU A 95 6.37 10.69 -3.43
CA LEU A 95 7.84 10.66 -3.40
C LEU A 95 8.40 9.79 -2.29
N SER A 96 7.54 9.29 -1.40
CA SER A 96 7.98 8.49 -0.25
C SER A 96 8.25 7.04 -0.66
N PRO A 97 9.32 6.44 -0.13
CA PRO A 97 9.69 5.06 -0.44
C PRO A 97 8.84 4.05 0.37
N PHE A 98 7.54 4.32 0.56
CA PHE A 98 6.65 3.42 1.30
C PHE A 98 5.79 2.61 0.34
N CYS A 99 5.90 1.29 0.41
CA CYS A 99 4.98 0.41 -0.30
C CYS A 99 3.57 0.46 0.32
N SER A 100 2.59 -0.07 -0.41
CA SER A 100 1.18 -0.09 0.02
C SER A 100 0.95 -0.78 1.38
N CYS A 101 1.82 -1.72 1.78
CA CYS A 101 1.72 -2.43 3.05
C CYS A 101 2.35 -1.63 4.21
N GLU A 102 3.45 -0.94 3.96
CA GLU A 102 4.19 -0.16 4.96
C GLU A 102 3.46 1.12 5.37
N ILE A 103 2.71 1.72 4.45
CA ILE A 103 1.96 2.95 4.72
C ILE A 103 0.79 2.72 5.70
N ILE A 104 0.26 1.50 5.83
CA ILE A 104 -0.94 1.21 6.63
C ILE A 104 -0.76 1.50 8.12
N PRO A 105 0.32 1.05 8.80
CA PRO A 105 0.57 1.43 10.20
C PRO A 105 0.70 2.94 10.38
N PHE A 106 1.32 3.63 9.41
CA PHE A 106 1.46 5.08 9.44
C PHE A 106 0.11 5.79 9.28
N ILE A 107 -0.76 5.32 8.39
CA ILE A 107 -2.13 5.82 8.23
C ILE A 107 -2.93 5.60 9.52
N ALA A 108 -2.81 4.43 10.14
CA ALA A 108 -3.47 4.14 11.40
C ALA A 108 -3.04 5.12 12.50
N ALA A 109 -1.75 5.41 12.61
CA ALA A 109 -1.20 6.37 13.56
C ALA A 109 -1.71 7.80 13.27
N LEU A 110 -1.69 8.25 12.01
CA LEU A 110 -2.22 9.58 11.63
C LEU A 110 -3.71 9.74 11.96
N LEU A 111 -4.52 8.73 11.68
CA LEU A 111 -5.94 8.76 12.02
C LEU A 111 -6.18 8.73 13.53
N ALA A 112 -5.37 7.99 14.28
CA ALA A 112 -5.45 7.91 15.75
C ALA A 112 -5.14 9.25 16.43
N VAL A 113 -4.21 10.04 15.87
CA VAL A 113 -3.88 11.39 16.37
C VAL A 113 -4.83 12.49 15.85
N GLY A 114 -5.87 12.11 15.06
CA GLY A 114 -6.90 13.04 14.60
C GLY A 114 -6.57 13.82 13.33
N THR A 115 -5.58 13.35 12.53
CA THR A 115 -5.32 13.95 11.21
C THR A 115 -6.56 13.84 10.32
N PRO A 116 -6.96 14.90 9.58
CA PRO A 116 -8.11 14.86 8.69
C PRO A 116 -8.05 13.73 7.67
N LEU A 117 -9.15 13.00 7.51
CA LEU A 117 -9.23 11.89 6.56
C LEU A 117 -8.86 12.30 5.12
N SER A 118 -9.14 13.54 4.73
CA SER A 118 -8.79 14.09 3.42
C SER A 118 -7.28 14.11 3.16
N ALA A 119 -6.48 14.53 4.13
CA ALA A 119 -5.02 14.52 4.04
C ALA A 119 -4.46 13.09 4.09
N VAL A 120 -5.03 12.25 4.94
CA VAL A 120 -4.65 10.83 5.02
C VAL A 120 -4.97 10.10 3.71
N MET A 121 -6.12 10.35 3.11
CA MET A 121 -6.50 9.76 1.82
C MET A 121 -5.59 10.23 0.69
N ALA A 122 -5.17 11.49 0.69
CA ALA A 122 -4.22 12.03 -0.26
C ALA A 122 -2.87 11.31 -0.21
N LEU A 123 -2.33 11.14 0.98
CA LEU A 123 -1.11 10.37 1.22
C LEU A 123 -1.27 8.91 0.77
N TRP A 124 -2.38 8.30 1.13
CA TRP A 124 -2.65 6.90 0.91
C TRP A 124 -2.81 6.54 -0.57
N LEU A 125 -3.51 7.38 -1.35
CA LEU A 125 -3.67 7.16 -2.78
C LEU A 125 -2.38 7.41 -3.57
N ALA A 126 -1.54 8.36 -3.14
CA ALA A 126 -0.31 8.71 -3.84
C ALA A 126 0.83 7.71 -3.59
N SER A 127 0.98 7.23 -2.35
CA SER A 127 2.14 6.48 -1.89
C SER A 127 2.41 5.15 -2.62
N PRO A 128 1.44 4.28 -2.94
CA PRO A 128 1.72 2.97 -3.51
C PRO A 128 2.07 2.99 -5.00
N ILE A 129 2.06 4.15 -5.65
CA ILE A 129 2.19 4.24 -7.10
C ILE A 129 3.64 4.44 -7.53
N MET A 130 4.38 5.27 -6.78
CA MET A 130 5.72 5.68 -7.19
C MET A 130 6.64 5.87 -5.97
N ASP A 131 7.86 5.42 -6.12
CA ASP A 131 8.99 5.75 -5.26
C ASP A 131 10.25 6.03 -6.10
N PRO A 132 11.35 6.53 -5.53
CA PRO A 132 12.55 6.84 -6.29
C PRO A 132 13.17 5.64 -7.03
N ALA A 133 13.09 4.43 -6.46
CA ALA A 133 13.63 3.23 -7.09
C ALA A 133 12.73 2.75 -8.24
N ILE A 134 11.41 2.74 -8.03
CA ILE A 134 10.42 2.43 -9.08
C ILE A 134 10.51 3.46 -10.22
N PHE A 135 10.80 4.74 -9.91
CA PHE A 135 11.01 5.76 -10.94
C PHE A 135 12.17 5.42 -11.87
N ILE A 136 13.32 5.03 -11.30
CA ILE A 136 14.51 4.65 -12.07
C ILE A 136 14.22 3.43 -12.94
N ILE A 137 13.62 2.38 -12.37
CA ILE A 137 13.28 1.16 -13.10
C ILE A 137 12.27 1.47 -14.22
N THR A 138 11.21 2.22 -13.91
CA THR A 138 10.21 2.59 -14.91
C THR A 138 10.82 3.45 -16.03
N SER A 139 11.76 4.33 -15.73
CA SER A 139 12.43 5.14 -16.74
C SER A 139 13.36 4.33 -17.64
N GLY A 140 13.95 3.26 -17.11
CA GLY A 140 14.77 2.32 -17.88
C GLY A 140 13.96 1.42 -18.81
N GLU A 141 12.84 0.88 -18.34
CA GLU A 141 12.01 -0.09 -19.07
C GLU A 141 11.00 0.57 -20.02
N LEU A 142 10.34 1.65 -19.60
CA LEU A 142 9.23 2.28 -20.32
C LEU A 142 9.54 3.71 -20.78
N GLY A 143 10.72 4.22 -20.45
CA GLY A 143 11.19 5.54 -20.84
C GLY A 143 10.79 6.66 -19.87
N TRP A 144 11.52 7.78 -19.98
CA TRP A 144 11.37 8.95 -19.08
C TRP A 144 9.98 9.58 -19.13
N SER A 145 9.37 9.67 -20.33
CA SER A 145 8.03 10.22 -20.49
C SER A 145 6.98 9.47 -19.68
N PHE A 146 7.06 8.12 -19.70
CA PHE A 146 6.15 7.27 -18.94
C PHE A 146 6.38 7.40 -17.43
N ALA A 147 7.65 7.41 -16.97
CA ALA A 147 7.99 7.55 -15.56
C ALA A 147 7.51 8.89 -14.97
N ILE A 148 7.70 10.00 -15.73
CA ILE A 148 7.21 11.33 -15.34
C ILE A 148 5.68 11.33 -15.30
N ALA A 149 5.01 10.79 -16.33
CA ALA A 149 3.55 10.70 -16.36
C ALA A 149 2.99 9.93 -15.18
N LYS A 150 3.61 8.80 -14.82
CA LYS A 150 3.23 7.99 -13.66
C LYS A 150 3.41 8.75 -12.35
N THR A 151 4.50 9.52 -12.19
CA THR A 151 4.74 10.36 -11.00
C THR A 151 3.71 11.48 -10.88
N VAL A 152 3.43 12.17 -11.99
CA VAL A 152 2.40 13.23 -12.04
C VAL A 152 1.02 12.62 -11.71
N ALA A 153 0.72 11.44 -12.23
CA ALA A 153 -0.52 10.75 -11.95
C ALA A 153 -0.63 10.36 -10.47
N ALA A 154 0.46 9.91 -9.83
CA ALA A 154 0.47 9.58 -8.40
C ALA A 154 0.12 10.79 -7.53
N VAL A 155 0.80 11.92 -7.75
CA VAL A 155 0.53 13.16 -7.02
C VAL A 155 -0.87 13.69 -7.35
N GLY A 156 -1.27 13.66 -8.64
CA GLY A 156 -2.58 14.09 -9.10
C GLY A 156 -3.73 13.28 -8.50
N LEU A 157 -3.55 11.96 -8.37
CA LEU A 157 -4.52 11.07 -7.72
C LEU A 157 -4.64 11.37 -6.23
N GLY A 158 -3.52 11.57 -5.54
CA GLY A 158 -3.52 11.99 -4.14
C GLY A 158 -4.24 13.32 -3.93
N LEU A 159 -3.91 14.34 -4.74
CA LEU A 159 -4.53 15.66 -4.67
C LEU A 159 -6.04 15.59 -4.93
N SER A 160 -6.45 14.98 -6.05
CA SER A 160 -7.87 14.90 -6.42
C SER A 160 -8.66 14.08 -5.42
N GLY A 161 -8.14 12.91 -4.99
CA GLY A 161 -8.78 12.07 -4.00
C GLY A 161 -8.92 12.76 -2.64
N GLY A 162 -7.86 13.42 -2.15
CA GLY A 162 -7.91 14.22 -0.92
C GLY A 162 -8.93 15.35 -0.99
N LEU A 163 -8.99 16.10 -2.10
CA LEU A 163 -9.97 17.19 -2.29
C LEU A 163 -11.41 16.66 -2.37
N ILE A 164 -11.65 15.55 -3.07
CA ILE A 164 -12.98 14.91 -3.14
C ILE A 164 -13.45 14.51 -1.74
N ILE A 165 -12.58 13.87 -0.96
CA ILE A 165 -12.90 13.51 0.42
C ILE A 165 -13.12 14.74 1.30
N HIS A 166 -12.33 15.79 1.13
CA HIS A 166 -12.54 17.06 1.86
C HIS A 166 -13.95 17.64 1.59
N TRP A 167 -14.38 17.68 0.35
CA TRP A 167 -15.72 18.15 0.00
C TRP A 167 -16.82 17.19 0.49
N ALA A 168 -16.58 15.88 0.42
CA ALA A 168 -17.52 14.89 0.94
C ALA A 168 -17.72 15.02 2.46
N ILE A 169 -16.65 15.29 3.22
CA ILE A 169 -16.74 15.56 4.67
C ILE A 169 -17.54 16.83 4.94
N LYS A 170 -17.30 17.91 4.17
CA LYS A 170 -18.10 19.14 4.29
C LYS A 170 -19.57 18.94 3.93
N ALA A 171 -19.87 17.98 3.08
CA ALA A 171 -21.26 17.60 2.74
C ALA A 171 -21.90 16.65 3.78
N GLY A 172 -21.19 16.33 4.88
CA GLY A 172 -21.72 15.49 5.96
C GLY A 172 -21.47 14.00 5.83
N TYR A 173 -20.66 13.57 4.84
CA TYR A 173 -20.23 12.17 4.71
C TYR A 173 -19.03 11.91 5.62
N PHE A 174 -18.79 10.62 5.99
CA PHE A 174 -17.62 10.18 6.76
C PHE A 174 -17.52 10.78 8.17
N SER A 175 -18.61 10.83 8.93
CA SER A 175 -18.62 11.29 10.32
C SER A 175 -17.71 10.48 11.25
N ASP A 176 -17.53 9.20 10.95
CA ASP A 176 -16.69 8.27 11.70
C ASP A 176 -15.81 7.44 10.75
N VAL A 177 -14.49 7.47 10.95
CA VAL A 177 -13.51 6.90 10.02
C VAL A 177 -13.06 5.50 10.41
N LEU A 178 -12.67 5.32 11.68
CA LEU A 178 -12.10 4.08 12.20
C LEU A 178 -13.17 3.08 12.65
N LEU A 179 -12.90 1.78 12.43
CA LEU A 179 -13.73 0.68 12.94
C LEU A 179 -13.67 0.58 14.48
N ASN A 180 -12.45 0.66 15.02
CA ASN A 180 -12.21 0.70 16.46
C ASN A 180 -11.67 2.09 16.78
N GLN A 181 -12.56 3.00 17.22
CA GLN A 181 -12.08 4.24 17.82
C GLN A 181 -11.34 3.87 19.12
N PRO A 182 -10.07 4.32 19.31
CA PRO A 182 -9.52 4.32 20.66
C PRO A 182 -10.53 5.07 21.53
N ALA A 183 -10.94 4.48 22.65
CA ALA A 183 -11.93 5.05 23.55
C ALA A 183 -11.62 6.54 23.70
N LYS A 184 -12.60 7.42 23.38
CA LYS A 184 -12.45 8.86 23.59
C LYS A 184 -12.02 9.01 25.03
N ALA A 185 -10.79 9.44 25.26
CA ALA A 185 -10.30 9.73 26.58
C ALA A 185 -11.30 10.72 27.22
N CYS A 186 -11.94 10.29 28.29
CA CYS A 186 -12.81 11.15 29.09
C CYS A 186 -12.04 12.41 29.41
N CYS A 187 -12.71 13.55 29.32
CA CYS A 187 -12.24 14.90 29.61
C CYS A 187 -11.06 14.94 30.59
N GLY A 188 -9.87 15.29 30.10
CA GLY A 188 -8.74 15.64 30.95
C GLY A 188 -7.48 14.79 30.85
N CYS A 189 -7.45 13.73 30.08
CA CYS A 189 -6.17 13.04 29.77
C CYS A 189 -5.70 13.46 28.39
N ASP A 190 -4.54 14.10 28.34
CA ASP A 190 -3.85 14.45 27.11
C ASP A 190 -3.75 13.23 26.19
N THR A 191 -4.20 13.41 24.94
CA THR A 191 -4.05 12.44 23.85
C THR A 191 -2.63 12.45 23.28
N SER A 192 -1.68 12.85 24.09
CA SER A 192 -0.26 12.81 23.79
C SER A 192 0.21 11.36 23.78
N GLY A 193 0.93 10.97 22.74
CA GLY A 193 1.61 9.68 22.67
C GLY A 193 2.49 9.47 23.91
N PRO A 194 3.07 8.27 24.09
CA PRO A 194 3.83 7.94 25.30
C PRO A 194 4.99 8.91 25.62
N TYR A 195 5.26 9.85 24.72
CA TYR A 195 6.36 10.83 24.85
C TYR A 195 5.88 12.23 24.50
N ASP A 196 5.39 12.97 25.51
CA ASP A 196 5.05 14.39 25.42
C ASP A 196 6.29 15.27 25.40
N GLY A 197 6.38 16.19 24.45
CA GLY A 197 7.40 17.22 24.40
C GLY A 197 8.18 17.30 23.11
N LYS A 198 9.35 17.96 23.15
CA LYS A 198 10.27 18.04 21.99
C LYS A 198 10.83 16.67 21.70
N PRO A 199 11.00 16.28 20.41
CA PRO A 199 11.60 15.01 20.03
C PRO A 199 13.00 14.83 20.62
N VAL A 200 13.26 13.68 21.21
CA VAL A 200 14.58 13.30 21.72
C VAL A 200 15.27 12.46 20.66
N TRP A 201 16.12 13.09 19.86
CA TRP A 201 16.81 12.43 18.75
C TRP A 201 17.84 11.38 19.20
N ASN A 202 18.46 11.58 20.35
CA ASN A 202 19.43 10.64 20.93
C ASN A 202 18.79 9.90 22.13
N PHE A 203 17.92 8.95 21.84
CA PHE A 203 17.17 8.19 22.85
C PHE A 203 17.85 6.90 23.30
N TRP A 204 18.98 6.57 22.75
CA TRP A 204 19.69 5.31 23.02
C TRP A 204 20.10 5.10 24.48
N SER A 205 20.18 6.16 25.26
CA SER A 205 20.42 6.14 26.72
C SER A 205 19.18 5.86 27.56
N GLU A 206 17.96 5.97 26.95
CA GLU A 206 16.69 5.79 27.64
C GLU A 206 16.11 4.40 27.37
N GLY A 207 16.21 3.49 28.35
CA GLY A 207 15.80 2.09 28.20
C GLY A 207 14.35 1.91 27.71
N THR A 208 13.42 2.77 28.16
CA THR A 208 12.01 2.75 27.75
C THR A 208 11.83 3.06 26.28
N ARG A 209 12.56 4.03 25.75
CA ARG A 209 12.52 4.41 24.32
C ARG A 209 13.16 3.36 23.42
N VAL A 210 14.26 2.77 23.86
CA VAL A 210 14.92 1.65 23.17
C VAL A 210 13.97 0.44 23.13
N GLN A 211 13.28 0.14 24.20
CA GLN A 211 12.28 -0.92 24.23
C GLN A 211 11.12 -0.63 23.26
N THR A 212 10.62 0.61 23.21
CA THR A 212 9.60 1.04 22.24
C THR A 212 10.10 0.85 20.82
N PHE A 213 11.33 1.29 20.50
CA PHE A 213 11.94 1.11 19.20
C PHE A 213 11.91 -0.35 18.74
N TRP A 214 12.43 -1.26 19.56
CA TRP A 214 12.49 -2.68 19.21
C TRP A 214 11.13 -3.35 19.17
N SER A 215 10.22 -2.99 20.06
CA SER A 215 8.86 -3.54 20.06
C SER A 215 8.07 -3.14 18.83
N GLU A 216 8.19 -1.87 18.40
CA GLU A 216 7.59 -1.38 17.16
C GLU A 216 8.25 -1.99 15.92
N ALA A 217 9.58 -2.07 15.90
CA ALA A 217 10.31 -2.71 14.80
C ALA A 217 9.91 -4.18 14.64
N GLN A 218 9.81 -4.93 15.73
CA GLN A 218 9.41 -6.32 15.71
C GLN A 218 7.94 -6.50 15.29
N SER A 219 7.03 -5.70 15.84
CA SER A 219 5.59 -5.76 15.53
C SER A 219 5.33 -5.45 14.06
N ASN A 220 5.87 -4.34 13.56
CA ASN A 220 5.72 -3.95 12.17
C ASN A 220 6.46 -4.92 11.22
N GLY A 221 7.65 -5.41 11.62
CA GLY A 221 8.39 -6.39 10.84
C GLY A 221 7.64 -7.71 10.65
N LEU A 222 7.07 -8.26 11.71
CA LEU A 222 6.26 -9.49 11.64
C LEU A 222 4.97 -9.26 10.84
N PHE A 223 4.34 -8.08 11.00
CA PHE A 223 3.17 -7.73 10.21
C PHE A 223 3.48 -7.66 8.72
N LEU A 224 4.55 -6.97 8.33
CA LEU A 224 4.96 -6.85 6.94
C LEU A 224 5.39 -8.19 6.35
N LEU A 225 6.20 -8.96 7.08
CA LEU A 225 6.71 -10.26 6.61
C LEU A 225 5.58 -11.22 6.23
N LYS A 226 4.54 -11.34 7.08
CA LYS A 226 3.41 -12.24 6.79
C LYS A 226 2.60 -11.83 5.58
N TRP A 227 2.36 -10.51 5.41
CA TRP A 227 1.58 -10.02 4.27
C TRP A 227 2.37 -10.06 2.97
N LEU A 228 3.68 -9.76 3.02
CA LEU A 228 4.56 -9.90 1.86
C LEU A 228 4.75 -11.35 1.45
N ALA A 229 4.92 -12.27 2.40
CA ALA A 229 4.99 -13.69 2.10
C ALA A 229 3.73 -14.18 1.38
N LEU A 230 2.55 -13.77 1.84
CA LEU A 230 1.29 -14.07 1.18
C LEU A 230 1.22 -13.45 -0.23
N ALA A 231 1.60 -12.17 -0.35
CA ALA A 231 1.57 -11.45 -1.61
C ALA A 231 2.47 -12.09 -2.67
N TYR A 232 3.73 -12.35 -2.33
CA TYR A 232 4.69 -12.97 -3.27
C TYR A 232 4.35 -14.41 -3.62
N LEU A 233 3.71 -15.13 -2.70
CA LEU A 233 3.17 -16.45 -3.03
C LEU A 233 2.07 -16.34 -4.09
N PHE A 234 1.12 -15.42 -3.96
CA PHE A 234 0.10 -15.18 -4.97
C PHE A 234 0.69 -14.68 -6.29
N GLU A 235 1.67 -13.77 -6.24
CA GLU A 235 2.38 -13.27 -7.42
C GLU A 235 3.04 -14.42 -8.20
N SER A 236 3.74 -15.33 -7.52
CA SER A 236 4.32 -16.53 -8.11
C SER A 236 3.28 -17.38 -8.86
N LEU A 237 2.11 -17.59 -8.24
CA LEU A 237 1.04 -18.36 -8.86
C LEU A 237 0.43 -17.62 -10.06
N MET A 238 0.25 -16.31 -9.96
CA MET A 238 -0.26 -15.50 -11.06
C MET A 238 0.67 -15.52 -12.27
N VAL A 239 1.95 -15.30 -12.06
CA VAL A 239 2.97 -15.35 -13.13
C VAL A 239 2.97 -16.72 -13.82
N ARG A 240 2.70 -17.79 -13.08
CA ARG A 240 2.70 -19.15 -13.64
C ARG A 240 1.43 -19.51 -14.39
N TYR A 241 0.26 -19.15 -13.86
CA TYR A 241 -1.03 -19.61 -14.37
C TYR A 241 -1.77 -18.61 -15.25
N ILE A 242 -1.35 -17.34 -15.26
CA ILE A 242 -1.94 -16.32 -16.12
C ILE A 242 -0.91 -15.91 -17.17
N PRO A 243 -1.01 -16.45 -18.41
CA PRO A 243 -0.08 -16.11 -19.48
C PRO A 243 -0.27 -14.64 -19.88
N ALA A 244 0.84 -13.95 -20.15
CA ALA A 244 0.84 -12.54 -20.55
C ALA A 244 0.00 -12.30 -21.83
N GLU A 245 -0.03 -13.29 -22.74
CA GLU A 245 -0.82 -13.25 -23.98
C GLU A 245 -2.33 -13.17 -23.71
N ALA A 246 -2.82 -13.84 -22.64
CA ALA A 246 -4.22 -13.76 -22.27
C ALA A 246 -4.59 -12.37 -21.76
N ILE A 247 -3.67 -11.71 -21.03
CA ILE A 247 -3.83 -10.32 -20.58
C ILE A 247 -3.78 -9.40 -21.81
N ALA A 248 -2.77 -9.52 -22.68
CA ALA A 248 -2.61 -8.69 -23.86
C ALA A 248 -3.83 -8.74 -24.79
N GLY A 249 -4.41 -9.93 -24.98
CA GLY A 249 -5.62 -10.11 -25.81
C GLY A 249 -6.86 -9.38 -25.28
N VAL A 250 -6.92 -9.16 -23.96
CA VAL A 250 -8.06 -8.49 -23.31
C VAL A 250 -7.82 -6.98 -23.15
N VAL A 251 -6.57 -6.56 -23.01
CA VAL A 251 -6.18 -5.16 -22.69
C VAL A 251 -5.72 -4.41 -23.94
N GLY A 252 -5.55 -5.10 -25.08
CA GLY A 252 -5.20 -4.51 -26.39
C GLY A 252 -6.35 -3.71 -26.99
N GLY A 253 -5.99 -2.77 -27.89
CA GLY A 253 -6.96 -1.95 -28.65
C GLY A 253 -6.96 -0.48 -28.26
N THR A 254 -7.76 0.33 -29.00
CA THR A 254 -7.83 1.79 -28.82
C THR A 254 -9.14 2.19 -28.15
N GLY A 255 -9.14 3.33 -27.41
CA GLY A 255 -10.32 3.91 -26.78
C GLY A 255 -10.41 3.68 -25.27
N LEU A 256 -11.63 3.87 -24.73
CA LEU A 256 -11.89 3.80 -23.28
C LEU A 256 -11.96 2.35 -22.76
N GLN A 257 -12.39 1.42 -23.59
CA GLN A 257 -12.58 0.02 -23.18
C GLN A 257 -11.31 -0.63 -22.66
N PRO A 258 -10.12 -0.54 -23.34
CA PRO A 258 -8.88 -1.09 -22.84
C PRO A 258 -8.47 -0.50 -21.49
N LEU A 259 -8.72 0.78 -21.22
CA LEU A 259 -8.40 1.42 -19.95
C LEU A 259 -9.27 0.87 -18.81
N ILE A 260 -10.57 0.72 -19.04
CA ILE A 260 -11.49 0.14 -18.05
C ILE A 260 -11.07 -1.29 -17.73
N ILE A 261 -10.83 -2.10 -18.76
CA ILE A 261 -10.38 -3.48 -18.59
C ILE A 261 -9.05 -3.52 -17.86
N SER A 262 -8.09 -2.66 -18.24
CA SER A 262 -6.79 -2.56 -17.56
C SER A 262 -6.91 -2.21 -16.08
N ALA A 263 -7.84 -1.32 -15.72
CA ALA A 263 -8.08 -0.99 -14.33
C ALA A 263 -8.59 -2.20 -13.52
N PHE A 264 -9.56 -2.95 -14.08
CA PHE A 264 -10.14 -4.11 -13.41
C PHE A 264 -9.22 -5.33 -13.41
N VAL A 265 -8.40 -5.51 -14.44
CA VAL A 265 -7.41 -6.60 -14.51
C VAL A 265 -6.19 -6.25 -13.65
N GLY A 266 -5.72 -4.99 -13.68
CA GLY A 266 -4.61 -4.51 -12.87
C GLY A 266 -4.88 -4.59 -11.36
N ALA A 267 -6.12 -4.31 -10.93
CA ALA A 267 -6.50 -4.33 -9.53
C ALA A 267 -6.21 -5.69 -8.82
N PRO A 268 -6.68 -6.84 -9.32
CA PRO A 268 -6.34 -8.14 -8.74
C PRO A 268 -4.95 -8.65 -9.14
N ALA A 269 -4.38 -8.15 -10.25
CA ALA A 269 -3.10 -8.64 -10.78
C ALA A 269 -1.91 -8.37 -9.87
N TYR A 270 -2.07 -7.65 -8.78
CA TYR A 270 -1.02 -7.27 -7.82
C TYR A 270 0.37 -7.31 -8.44
N LEU A 271 0.73 -6.27 -9.14
CA LEU A 271 2.08 -6.14 -9.67
C LEU A 271 2.96 -5.51 -8.58
N ASN A 272 3.97 -6.26 -8.16
CA ASN A 272 5.08 -5.67 -7.42
C ASN A 272 5.60 -4.46 -8.20
N GLY A 273 5.68 -3.30 -7.56
CA GLY A 273 6.10 -2.06 -8.20
C GLY A 273 7.43 -2.17 -8.96
N TYR A 274 8.31 -3.07 -8.54
CA TYR A 274 9.60 -3.32 -9.16
C TYR A 274 9.53 -4.23 -10.40
N ALA A 275 8.65 -5.23 -10.41
CA ALA A 275 8.46 -6.14 -11.54
C ALA A 275 7.48 -5.60 -12.58
N ALA A 276 6.56 -4.73 -12.17
CA ALA A 276 5.53 -4.17 -13.02
C ALA A 276 6.04 -3.51 -14.31
N PRO A 277 7.11 -2.69 -14.30
CA PRO A 277 7.60 -2.05 -15.52
C PRO A 277 8.02 -3.05 -16.60
N ALA A 278 8.74 -4.11 -16.24
CA ALA A 278 9.19 -5.14 -17.18
C ALA A 278 8.01 -5.94 -17.76
N ILE A 279 7.03 -6.32 -16.93
CA ILE A 279 5.82 -7.03 -17.38
C ILE A 279 5.01 -6.14 -18.33
N VAL A 280 4.83 -4.88 -17.98
CA VAL A 280 4.08 -3.92 -18.80
C VAL A 280 4.80 -3.60 -20.10
N SER A 281 6.15 -3.54 -20.11
CA SER A 281 6.94 -3.42 -21.33
C SER A 281 6.63 -4.57 -22.30
N GLY A 282 6.65 -5.80 -21.82
CA GLY A 282 6.28 -6.96 -22.63
C GLY A 282 4.83 -6.95 -23.12
N LEU A 283 3.88 -6.45 -22.32
CA LEU A 283 2.48 -6.29 -22.74
C LEU A 283 2.32 -5.18 -23.81
N MET A 284 3.10 -4.10 -23.71
CA MET A 284 3.10 -3.03 -24.72
C MET A 284 3.68 -3.51 -26.06
N GLU A 285 4.71 -4.36 -26.04
CA GLU A 285 5.21 -5.02 -27.25
C GLU A 285 4.15 -5.93 -27.91
N GLN A 286 3.23 -6.49 -27.12
CA GLN A 286 2.10 -7.29 -27.60
C GLN A 286 0.87 -6.47 -27.99
N GLY A 287 0.95 -5.14 -27.97
CA GLY A 287 -0.11 -4.24 -28.46
C GLY A 287 -0.94 -3.53 -27.39
N MET A 288 -0.52 -3.58 -26.12
CA MET A 288 -1.13 -2.76 -25.07
C MET A 288 -0.80 -1.28 -25.27
N VAL A 289 -1.81 -0.41 -25.33
CA VAL A 289 -1.58 1.03 -25.49
C VAL A 289 -1.04 1.66 -24.20
N ALA A 290 -0.21 2.70 -24.32
CA ALA A 290 0.50 3.32 -23.22
C ALA A 290 -0.42 3.82 -22.08
N GLY A 291 -1.59 4.39 -22.40
CA GLY A 291 -2.55 4.79 -21.38
C GLY A 291 -3.18 3.61 -20.63
N ALA A 292 -3.40 2.48 -21.31
CA ALA A 292 -3.87 1.25 -20.67
C ALA A 292 -2.79 0.67 -19.75
N ALA A 293 -1.53 0.73 -20.17
CA ALA A 293 -0.36 0.37 -19.37
C ALA A 293 -0.26 1.20 -18.09
N LEU A 294 -0.41 2.52 -18.21
CA LEU A 294 -0.41 3.42 -17.06
C LEU A 294 -1.59 3.14 -16.11
N THR A 295 -2.80 2.96 -16.65
CA THR A 295 -4.00 2.60 -15.88
C THR A 295 -3.79 1.29 -15.11
N PHE A 296 -3.26 0.27 -15.77
CA PHE A 296 -2.98 -1.04 -15.20
C PHE A 296 -2.01 -0.94 -14.01
N MET A 297 -0.90 -0.22 -14.17
CA MET A 297 0.10 -0.04 -13.12
C MET A 297 -0.44 0.76 -11.92
N ILE A 298 -1.20 1.83 -12.17
CA ILE A 298 -1.78 2.64 -11.09
C ILE A 298 -2.86 1.86 -10.34
N ALA A 299 -3.78 1.21 -11.05
CA ALA A 299 -4.83 0.41 -10.43
C ALA A 299 -4.22 -0.72 -9.57
N GLY A 300 -3.27 -1.48 -10.12
CA GLY A 300 -2.60 -2.56 -9.39
C GLY A 300 -1.82 -2.08 -8.16
N GLY A 301 -1.16 -0.92 -8.25
CA GLY A 301 -0.45 -0.32 -7.12
C GLY A 301 -1.39 0.10 -5.98
N VAL A 302 -2.50 0.77 -6.31
CA VAL A 302 -3.45 1.26 -5.30
C VAL A 302 -4.28 0.13 -4.69
N THR A 303 -4.70 -0.87 -5.46
CA THR A 303 -5.66 -1.89 -5.02
C THR A 303 -5.05 -3.26 -4.78
N SER A 304 -3.81 -3.33 -4.33
CA SER A 304 -3.19 -4.61 -4.00
C SER A 304 -3.99 -5.38 -2.92
N ILE A 305 -4.21 -6.69 -3.13
CA ILE A 305 -5.02 -7.53 -2.24
C ILE A 305 -4.57 -7.49 -0.78
N PRO A 306 -3.25 -7.60 -0.46
CA PRO A 306 -2.79 -7.51 0.92
C PRO A 306 -3.06 -6.15 1.56
N ALA A 307 -2.86 -5.06 0.81
CA ALA A 307 -3.17 -3.72 1.29
C ALA A 307 -4.67 -3.54 1.52
N MET A 308 -5.51 -3.99 0.57
CA MET A 308 -6.96 -3.90 0.72
C MET A 308 -7.48 -4.65 1.94
N THR A 309 -6.97 -5.85 2.23
CA THR A 309 -7.41 -6.63 3.39
C THR A 309 -7.03 -5.97 4.72
N ALA A 310 -5.81 -5.41 4.81
CA ALA A 310 -5.35 -4.71 6.00
C ALA A 310 -6.13 -3.39 6.23
N VAL A 311 -6.42 -2.67 5.16
CA VAL A 311 -7.23 -1.46 5.18
C VAL A 311 -8.67 -1.74 5.56
N PHE A 312 -9.27 -2.77 4.99
CA PHE A 312 -10.64 -3.19 5.33
C PHE A 312 -10.79 -3.50 6.83
N ALA A 313 -9.73 -4.00 7.46
CA ALA A 313 -9.71 -4.25 8.90
C ALA A 313 -9.55 -2.96 9.74
N LEU A 314 -9.05 -1.87 9.16
CA LEU A 314 -8.73 -0.63 9.86
C LEU A 314 -9.87 0.39 9.82
N VAL A 315 -10.47 0.59 8.64
CA VAL A 315 -11.45 1.67 8.40
C VAL A 315 -12.86 1.16 8.14
N LYS A 316 -13.85 2.04 8.30
CA LYS A 316 -15.24 1.73 7.98
C LYS A 316 -15.41 1.45 6.49
N LYS A 317 -16.38 0.58 6.16
CA LYS A 317 -16.68 0.17 4.77
C LYS A 317 -16.88 1.34 3.81
N SER A 318 -17.49 2.45 4.26
CA SER A 318 -17.69 3.65 3.45
C SER A 318 -16.36 4.30 3.01
N VAL A 319 -15.38 4.38 3.92
CA VAL A 319 -14.05 4.91 3.65
C VAL A 319 -13.28 3.97 2.71
N PHE A 320 -13.37 2.68 2.97
CA PHE A 320 -12.77 1.65 2.12
C PHE A 320 -13.33 1.70 0.69
N THR A 321 -14.66 1.78 0.53
CA THR A 321 -15.28 1.88 -0.80
C THR A 321 -14.86 3.15 -1.51
N ALA A 322 -14.80 4.29 -0.81
CA ALA A 322 -14.33 5.54 -1.38
C ALA A 322 -12.87 5.43 -1.87
N TYR A 323 -11.98 4.79 -1.09
CA TYR A 323 -10.61 4.53 -1.49
C TYR A 323 -10.51 3.74 -2.80
N ILE A 324 -11.23 2.62 -2.90
CA ILE A 324 -11.23 1.78 -4.10
C ILE A 324 -11.81 2.53 -5.32
N CYS A 325 -12.95 3.20 -5.14
CA CYS A 325 -13.57 3.98 -6.22
C CYS A 325 -12.65 5.09 -6.73
N LEU A 326 -12.01 5.84 -5.83
CA LEU A 326 -11.06 6.89 -6.18
C LEU A 326 -9.81 6.31 -6.86
N GLY A 327 -9.28 5.21 -6.37
CA GLY A 327 -8.12 4.53 -6.95
C GLY A 327 -8.39 4.07 -8.38
N ILE A 328 -9.48 3.34 -8.62
CA ILE A 328 -9.85 2.83 -9.94
C ILE A 328 -10.21 3.96 -10.91
N SER A 329 -11.08 4.89 -10.50
CA SER A 329 -11.46 6.01 -11.36
C SER A 329 -10.28 6.92 -11.70
N GLY A 330 -9.42 7.20 -10.72
CA GLY A 330 -8.22 8.00 -10.94
C GLY A 330 -7.18 7.30 -11.82
N ALA A 331 -7.05 5.97 -11.74
CA ALA A 331 -6.22 5.21 -12.67
C ALA A 331 -6.71 5.35 -14.12
N ILE A 332 -8.02 5.20 -14.35
CA ILE A 332 -8.63 5.36 -15.69
C ILE A 332 -8.41 6.80 -16.21
N VAL A 333 -8.68 7.81 -15.37
CA VAL A 333 -8.48 9.22 -15.75
C VAL A 333 -7.02 9.50 -16.09
N SER A 334 -6.07 8.95 -15.30
CA SER A 334 -4.64 9.10 -15.56
C SER A 334 -4.23 8.51 -16.91
N GLY A 335 -4.74 7.32 -17.25
CA GLY A 335 -4.50 6.69 -18.54
C GLY A 335 -5.10 7.46 -19.71
N LEU A 336 -6.30 8.01 -19.55
CA LEU A 336 -6.94 8.87 -20.55
C LEU A 336 -6.11 10.14 -20.81
N LEU A 337 -5.69 10.80 -19.75
CA LEU A 337 -4.86 12.02 -19.85
C LEU A 337 -3.51 11.72 -20.51
N TYR A 338 -2.91 10.57 -20.20
CA TYR A 338 -1.66 10.18 -20.82
C TYR A 338 -1.82 9.84 -22.30
N ASN A 339 -2.88 9.13 -22.70
CA ASN A 339 -3.18 8.91 -24.12
C ASN A 339 -3.42 10.23 -24.86
N ALA A 340 -4.17 11.17 -24.25
CA ALA A 340 -4.39 12.49 -24.85
C ALA A 340 -3.08 13.28 -25.00
N TYR A 341 -2.20 13.20 -24.02
CA TYR A 341 -0.87 13.83 -24.09
C TYR A 341 -0.03 13.25 -25.24
N LEU A 342 -0.03 11.93 -25.44
CA LEU A 342 0.72 11.28 -26.52
C LEU A 342 0.19 11.59 -27.93
N VAL A 343 -1.08 11.94 -28.05
CA VAL A 343 -1.66 12.39 -29.34
C VAL A 343 -1.27 13.83 -29.68
N LEU A 344 -0.93 14.64 -28.67
CA LEU A 344 -0.58 16.06 -28.84
C LEU A 344 0.91 16.30 -29.16
N ILE A 345 1.76 15.29 -28.94
CA ILE A 345 3.22 15.32 -29.22
C ILE A 345 3.53 14.47 -30.43
#